data_7e7f900b0d916915010b6726e3f93d90
#
_entry.id   7e7f900b0d916915010b6726e3f93d90
#
_cell.length_a   1.000
_cell.length_b   1.000
_cell.length_c   1.000
_cell.angle_alpha   90.00
_cell.angle_beta   90.00
_cell.angle_gamma   90.00
#
_symmetry.space_group_name_H-M   'P 1'
#
loop_
_entity.id
_entity.type
_entity.pdbx_description
1 polymer ?
#
loop_
_entity_poly.entity_id
_entity_poly.type
_entity_poly.pdbx_seq_one_letter_code
_entity_poly.pdbx_strand_id
1 'polypeptide(L)'
;SPFSRRRTKKIEQFKIIGERCSGTHYAQRLIEHNLDIPHTDEYGNKHFWSKHQNKYPKNLLIVCVVREPYSWMQSFFEKKWHLPEHLDKVNFSTFIKSEMYSVKDQNSPSIGGDVGSEILADRSYITTRRFKDIFEMRHTKMNFLFHEFPSMCSNMIIVRLEDFQADFNQVLNTIS
;
A
#
# COMPACT_ATOMS: atom_id res chain seq x y z
N SER A 1 44.93 -3.63 -4.65
CA SER A 1 43.69 -3.08 -5.15
C SER A 1 42.59 -3.29 -4.11
N PRO A 2 42.01 -2.23 -3.52
CA PRO A 2 40.93 -2.40 -2.55
C PRO A 2 39.58 -2.30 -3.27
N PHE A 3 39.10 -3.39 -3.84
CA PHE A 3 37.68 -3.52 -4.05
C PHE A 3 37.02 -3.81 -2.70
N SER A 4 36.67 -2.75 -1.99
CA SER A 4 35.73 -2.80 -0.87
C SER A 4 34.39 -3.29 -1.44
N ARG A 5 34.08 -4.58 -1.27
CA ARG A 5 32.72 -5.08 -1.40
C ARG A 5 31.89 -4.28 -0.41
N ARG A 6 31.07 -3.34 -0.88
CA ARG A 6 30.00 -2.76 -0.07
C ARG A 6 29.19 -3.95 0.45
N ARG A 7 29.32 -4.25 1.73
CA ARG A 7 28.41 -5.19 2.40
C ARG A 7 27.02 -4.60 2.25
N THR A 8 26.22 -5.19 1.41
CA THR A 8 24.77 -4.94 1.42
C THR A 8 24.31 -5.28 2.82
N LYS A 9 23.70 -4.34 3.54
CA LYS A 9 23.16 -4.62 4.87
C LYS A 9 22.14 -5.73 4.73
N LYS A 10 22.23 -6.76 5.57
CA LYS A 10 21.27 -7.86 5.63
C LYS A 10 19.88 -7.25 5.90
N ILE A 11 18.88 -7.73 5.19
CA ILE A 11 17.48 -7.41 5.48
C ILE A 11 17.13 -8.06 6.82
N GLU A 12 16.58 -7.28 7.76
CA GLU A 12 16.21 -7.70 9.10
C GLU A 12 14.72 -7.70 9.35
N GLN A 13 13.99 -6.93 8.55
CA GLN A 13 12.53 -6.83 8.62
C GLN A 13 11.94 -6.40 7.28
N PHE A 14 10.65 -6.63 7.09
CA PHE A 14 9.93 -6.14 5.93
C PHE A 14 8.65 -5.38 6.31
N LYS A 15 8.22 -4.51 5.41
CA LYS A 15 6.97 -3.77 5.50
C LYS A 15 6.16 -3.94 4.23
N ILE A 16 4.88 -4.22 4.39
CA ILE A 16 3.93 -4.24 3.29
C ILE A 16 3.37 -2.84 3.06
N ILE A 17 3.30 -2.43 1.80
CA ILE A 17 2.59 -1.24 1.35
C ILE A 17 1.72 -1.61 0.15
N GLY A 18 0.55 -1.04 0.07
CA GLY A 18 -0.35 -1.23 -1.06
C GLY A 18 -1.69 -0.58 -0.84
N GLU A 19 -2.43 -0.39 -1.92
CA GLU A 19 -3.80 0.11 -1.82
C GLU A 19 -4.69 -0.86 -1.05
N ARG A 20 -5.74 -0.35 -0.46
CA ARG A 20 -6.83 -1.19 0.06
C ARG A 20 -7.29 -2.15 -1.03
N CYS A 21 -7.62 -3.37 -0.66
CA CYS A 21 -8.07 -4.42 -1.58
C CYS A 21 -7.03 -4.91 -2.61
N SER A 22 -5.76 -4.60 -2.46
CA SER A 22 -4.69 -5.12 -3.33
C SER A 22 -4.06 -6.43 -2.85
N GLY A 23 -4.56 -7.02 -1.75
CA GLY A 23 -4.03 -8.29 -1.23
C GLY A 23 -2.87 -8.15 -0.25
N THR A 24 -2.74 -7.01 0.42
CA THR A 24 -1.64 -6.75 1.37
C THR A 24 -1.57 -7.75 2.52
N HIS A 25 -2.69 -8.17 3.09
CA HIS A 25 -2.72 -9.20 4.14
C HIS A 25 -2.28 -10.57 3.63
N TYR A 26 -2.73 -10.94 2.44
CA TYR A 26 -2.32 -12.20 1.81
C TYR A 26 -0.80 -12.24 1.59
N ALA A 27 -0.24 -11.19 1.00
CA ALA A 27 1.19 -11.08 0.76
C ALA A 27 1.99 -11.10 2.07
N GLN A 28 1.56 -10.36 3.09
CA GLN A 28 2.20 -10.34 4.40
C GLN A 28 2.28 -11.74 4.99
N ARG A 29 1.15 -12.44 5.09
CA ARG A 29 1.11 -13.80 5.67
C ARG A 29 1.96 -14.78 4.88
N LEU A 30 1.95 -14.68 3.56
CA LEU A 30 2.74 -15.56 2.71
C LEU A 30 4.25 -15.37 2.97
N ILE A 31 4.72 -14.14 3.10
CA ILE A 31 6.11 -13.84 3.40
C ILE A 31 6.47 -14.31 4.81
N GLU A 32 5.65 -13.98 5.82
CA GLU A 32 5.89 -14.39 7.21
C GLU A 32 5.97 -15.91 7.41
N HIS A 33 5.20 -16.68 6.61
CA HIS A 33 5.22 -18.14 6.72
C HIS A 33 6.39 -18.82 5.99
N ASN A 34 7.03 -18.14 5.09
CA ASN A 34 8.04 -18.75 4.21
C ASN A 34 9.44 -18.15 4.35
N LEU A 35 9.57 -16.95 4.92
CA LEU A 35 10.85 -16.29 5.11
C LEU A 35 11.05 -15.94 6.59
N ASP A 36 12.28 -16.12 7.08
CA ASP A 36 12.66 -15.77 8.46
C ASP A 36 13.01 -14.29 8.59
N ILE A 37 12.05 -13.43 8.21
CA ILE A 37 12.12 -11.99 8.38
C ILE A 37 10.80 -11.47 8.94
N PRO A 38 10.80 -10.76 10.08
CA PRO A 38 9.57 -10.27 10.69
C PRO A 38 8.97 -9.09 9.92
N HIS A 39 7.64 -9.03 9.92
CA HIS A 39 6.91 -7.85 9.47
C HIS A 39 6.98 -6.72 10.49
N THR A 40 6.96 -5.47 10.04
CA THR A 40 6.85 -4.29 10.89
C THR A 40 5.69 -3.39 10.47
N ASP A 41 4.97 -2.87 11.47
CA ASP A 41 3.94 -1.83 11.29
C ASP A 41 4.48 -0.40 11.46
N GLU A 42 5.77 -0.26 11.77
CA GLU A 42 6.42 1.04 11.84
C GLU A 42 6.45 1.73 10.45
N TYR A 43 6.81 2.99 10.43
CA TYR A 43 6.95 3.80 9.21
C TYR A 43 5.65 4.11 8.47
N GLY A 44 4.56 4.30 9.21
CA GLY A 44 3.27 4.76 8.69
C GLY A 44 2.32 3.65 8.28
N ASN A 45 1.11 4.06 7.95
CA ASN A 45 0.06 3.13 7.55
C ASN A 45 0.33 2.56 6.14
N LYS A 46 0.06 1.28 5.95
CA LYS A 46 0.28 0.58 4.68
C LYS A 46 -0.61 1.06 3.52
N HIS A 47 -1.73 1.71 3.82
CA HIS A 47 -2.71 2.16 2.83
C HIS A 47 -2.72 3.68 2.62
N PHE A 48 -2.27 4.43 3.63
CA PHE A 48 -2.31 5.90 3.62
C PHE A 48 -0.87 6.41 3.62
N TRP A 49 -0.33 6.56 2.44
CA TRP A 49 1.08 6.91 2.24
C TRP A 49 1.30 8.37 2.54
N SER A 50 2.07 8.63 3.59
CA SER A 50 2.46 9.97 3.96
C SER A 50 3.71 10.40 3.19
N LYS A 51 3.66 11.58 2.61
CA LYS A 51 4.79 12.24 1.94
C LYS A 51 5.97 12.55 2.86
N HIS A 52 5.79 12.41 4.17
CA HIS A 52 6.72 12.98 5.16
C HIS A 52 7.81 12.04 5.65
N GLN A 53 7.90 10.81 5.16
CA GLN A 53 8.98 9.91 5.54
C GLN A 53 10.16 10.09 4.58
N ASN A 54 11.19 10.77 5.06
CA ASN A 54 12.32 11.16 4.23
C ASN A 54 13.16 9.99 3.72
N LYS A 55 13.33 8.92 4.47
CA LYS A 55 14.05 7.70 4.04
C LYS A 55 13.76 6.54 4.98
N TYR A 56 13.65 5.35 4.39
CA TYR A 56 13.51 4.10 5.12
C TYR A 56 14.89 3.51 5.47
N PRO A 57 15.00 2.74 6.59
CA PRO A 57 16.25 2.09 6.95
C PRO A 57 16.78 1.15 5.87
N LYS A 58 18.12 1.03 5.78
CA LYS A 58 18.77 0.18 4.76
C LYS A 58 18.60 -1.33 5.00
N ASN A 59 18.18 -1.73 6.20
CA ASN A 59 17.90 -3.12 6.59
C ASN A 59 16.41 -3.46 6.50
N LEU A 60 15.56 -2.53 5.99
CA LEU A 60 14.15 -2.73 5.77
C LEU A 60 13.89 -3.01 4.29
N LEU A 61 13.16 -4.10 4.03
CA LEU A 61 12.60 -4.39 2.71
C LEU A 61 11.18 -3.84 2.63
N ILE A 62 10.90 -3.02 1.64
CA ILE A 62 9.55 -2.57 1.32
C ILE A 62 8.97 -3.46 0.23
N VAL A 63 7.86 -4.11 0.52
CA VAL A 63 7.11 -4.92 -0.44
C VAL A 63 5.83 -4.19 -0.81
N CYS A 64 5.78 -3.66 -2.00
CA CYS A 64 4.61 -2.98 -2.54
C CYS A 64 3.73 -3.96 -3.30
N VAL A 65 2.48 -4.10 -2.87
CA VAL A 65 1.52 -5.00 -3.51
C VAL A 65 0.54 -4.18 -4.34
N VAL A 66 0.51 -4.48 -5.63
CA VAL A 66 -0.44 -3.91 -6.58
C VAL A 66 -1.37 -5.00 -7.11
N ARG A 67 -2.50 -4.61 -7.62
CA ARG A 67 -3.50 -5.52 -8.18
C ARG A 67 -3.96 -5.02 -9.54
N GLU A 68 -4.36 -5.93 -10.40
CA GLU A 68 -4.95 -5.63 -11.70
C GLU A 68 -6.11 -4.61 -11.54
N PRO A 69 -6.16 -3.55 -12.36
CA PRO A 69 -7.06 -2.40 -12.12
C PRO A 69 -8.55 -2.74 -12.00
N TYR A 70 -9.07 -3.60 -12.87
CA TYR A 70 -10.51 -3.94 -12.87
C TYR A 70 -10.87 -4.80 -11.65
N SER A 71 -10.08 -5.82 -11.35
CA SER A 71 -10.27 -6.67 -10.17
C SER A 71 -10.11 -5.88 -8.87
N TRP A 72 -9.18 -4.92 -8.84
CA TRP A 72 -9.02 -4.03 -7.70
C TRP A 72 -10.27 -3.16 -7.51
N MET A 73 -10.73 -2.52 -8.57
CA MET A 73 -11.88 -1.61 -8.53
C MET A 73 -13.16 -2.32 -8.09
N GLN A 74 -13.40 -3.53 -8.60
CA GLN A 74 -14.51 -4.38 -8.18
C GLN A 74 -14.41 -4.73 -6.70
N SER A 75 -13.25 -5.20 -6.25
CA SER A 75 -13.02 -5.56 -4.85
C SER A 75 -13.16 -4.35 -3.91
N PHE A 76 -12.72 -3.18 -4.34
CA PHE A 76 -12.85 -1.96 -3.57
C PHE A 76 -14.31 -1.50 -3.47
N PHE A 77 -15.08 -1.62 -4.53
CA PHE A 77 -16.51 -1.37 -4.51
C PHE A 77 -17.26 -2.35 -3.59
N GLU A 78 -16.92 -3.62 -3.59
CA GLU A 78 -17.54 -4.63 -2.74
C GLU A 78 -17.22 -4.44 -1.26
N LYS A 79 -15.98 -4.12 -0.93
CA LYS A 79 -15.48 -4.04 0.45
C LYS A 79 -15.65 -2.67 1.09
N LYS A 80 -15.50 -1.61 0.32
CA LYS A 80 -15.66 -0.20 0.76
C LYS A 80 -14.92 0.19 2.05
N TRP A 81 -13.78 -0.44 2.33
CA TRP A 81 -12.97 -0.17 3.52
C TRP A 81 -12.61 1.31 3.63
N HIS A 82 -12.86 1.90 4.79
CA HIS A 82 -12.56 3.29 5.11
C HIS A 82 -13.21 4.32 4.17
N LEU A 83 -14.36 4.01 3.60
CA LEU A 83 -15.12 4.96 2.79
C LEU A 83 -16.25 5.61 3.60
N PRO A 84 -16.66 6.82 3.24
CA PRO A 84 -17.78 7.47 3.89
C PRO A 84 -19.10 6.73 3.62
N GLU A 85 -19.98 6.71 4.63
CA GLU A 85 -21.22 5.95 4.64
C GLU A 85 -22.14 6.21 3.43
N HIS A 86 -22.15 7.44 2.89
CA HIS A 86 -22.99 7.75 1.74
C HIS A 86 -22.61 6.95 0.47
N LEU A 87 -21.41 6.34 0.42
CA LEU A 87 -21.01 5.47 -0.69
C LEU A 87 -21.44 4.02 -0.51
N ASP A 88 -22.00 3.63 0.64
CA ASP A 88 -22.37 2.23 0.91
C ASP A 88 -23.51 1.74 0.04
N LYS A 89 -24.45 2.60 -0.29
CA LYS A 89 -25.69 2.26 -0.99
C LYS A 89 -25.73 2.66 -2.46
N VAL A 90 -24.64 3.23 -2.98
CA VAL A 90 -24.59 3.62 -4.39
C VAL A 90 -24.30 2.43 -5.29
N ASN A 91 -24.78 2.48 -6.53
CA ASN A 91 -24.39 1.49 -7.53
C ASN A 91 -22.96 1.72 -8.04
N PHE A 92 -22.42 0.73 -8.76
CA PHE A 92 -21.05 0.78 -9.27
C PHE A 92 -20.78 2.00 -10.15
N SER A 93 -21.68 2.35 -11.06
CA SER A 93 -21.52 3.51 -11.95
C SER A 93 -21.43 4.84 -11.19
N THR A 94 -22.22 4.99 -10.14
CA THR A 94 -22.14 6.16 -9.25
C THR A 94 -20.88 6.14 -8.42
N PHE A 95 -20.53 4.98 -7.87
CA PHE A 95 -19.34 4.80 -7.04
C PHE A 95 -18.06 5.26 -7.74
N ILE A 96 -17.82 4.81 -8.98
CA ILE A 96 -16.58 5.13 -9.70
C ILE A 96 -16.45 6.60 -10.11
N LYS A 97 -17.54 7.36 -10.08
CA LYS A 97 -17.61 8.80 -10.41
C LYS A 97 -17.70 9.68 -9.17
N SER A 98 -17.81 9.10 -8.00
CA SER A 98 -17.95 9.84 -6.74
C SER A 98 -16.62 10.38 -6.25
N GLU A 99 -16.65 11.51 -5.56
CA GLU A 99 -15.50 12.03 -4.82
C GLU A 99 -14.98 10.97 -3.85
N MET A 100 -13.66 10.70 -3.89
CA MET A 100 -13.02 9.70 -3.04
C MET A 100 -12.20 10.37 -1.95
N TYR A 101 -12.50 9.97 -0.72
CA TYR A 101 -11.72 10.27 0.47
C TYR A 101 -11.91 9.15 1.50
N SER A 102 -11.05 9.10 2.49
CA SER A 102 -11.07 8.03 3.47
C SER A 102 -11.52 8.54 4.82
N VAL A 103 -12.29 7.72 5.53
CA VAL A 103 -12.73 7.97 6.89
C VAL A 103 -12.27 6.87 7.84
N LYS A 104 -12.06 7.21 9.10
CA LYS A 104 -11.73 6.24 10.13
C LYS A 104 -12.94 5.36 10.42
N ASP A 105 -12.77 4.06 10.38
CA ASP A 105 -13.74 3.08 10.85
C ASP A 105 -13.42 2.56 12.26
N GLN A 106 -14.33 1.74 12.81
CA GLN A 106 -14.19 1.15 14.14
C GLN A 106 -13.04 0.14 14.24
N ASN A 107 -12.64 -0.45 13.11
CA ASN A 107 -11.64 -1.53 13.06
C ASN A 107 -10.21 -1.02 12.90
N SER A 108 -10.00 0.28 12.95
CA SER A 108 -8.68 0.90 12.73
C SER A 108 -8.22 1.76 13.90
N PRO A 109 -7.98 1.14 15.07
CA PRO A 109 -7.59 1.89 16.27
C PRO A 109 -6.24 2.62 16.12
N SER A 110 -5.37 2.15 15.24
CA SER A 110 -4.06 2.79 14.96
C SER A 110 -4.16 4.10 14.18
N ILE A 111 -5.32 4.40 13.60
CA ILE A 111 -5.56 5.65 12.90
C ILE A 111 -6.11 6.66 13.91
N GLY A 112 -5.45 7.82 14.05
CA GLY A 112 -5.90 8.89 14.93
C GLY A 112 -7.27 9.48 14.55
N GLY A 113 -7.89 10.21 15.47
CA GLY A 113 -9.20 10.85 15.29
C GLY A 113 -10.39 9.96 15.68
N ASP A 114 -11.59 10.52 15.61
CA ASP A 114 -12.84 9.83 15.92
C ASP A 114 -13.34 8.99 14.72
N VAL A 115 -14.16 7.97 14.99
CA VAL A 115 -14.83 7.19 13.95
C VAL A 115 -15.68 8.13 13.07
N GLY A 116 -15.56 7.99 11.76
CA GLY A 116 -16.20 8.86 10.78
C GLY A 116 -15.40 10.12 10.41
N SER A 117 -14.32 10.45 11.15
CA SER A 117 -13.44 11.56 10.79
C SER A 117 -12.65 11.25 9.52
N GLU A 118 -12.39 12.27 8.70
CA GLU A 118 -11.60 12.12 7.47
C GLU A 118 -10.14 11.83 7.78
N ILE A 119 -9.56 10.88 7.05
CA ILE A 119 -8.14 10.55 7.11
C ILE A 119 -7.38 11.47 6.15
N LEU A 120 -6.91 12.61 6.65
CA LEU A 120 -6.23 13.63 5.83
C LEU A 120 -4.96 13.12 5.17
N ALA A 121 -4.29 12.12 5.75
CA ALA A 121 -3.11 11.49 5.16
C ALA A 121 -3.41 10.75 3.85
N ASP A 122 -4.68 10.46 3.56
CA ASP A 122 -5.11 9.78 2.31
C ASP A 122 -5.61 10.75 1.23
N ARG A 123 -5.44 12.04 1.42
CA ARG A 123 -5.67 13.02 0.34
C ARG A 123 -4.57 12.97 -0.71
N SER A 124 -4.84 13.55 -1.86
CA SER A 124 -3.83 13.71 -2.91
C SER A 124 -2.60 14.45 -2.36
N TYR A 125 -1.43 13.83 -2.46
CA TYR A 125 -0.17 14.45 -2.05
C TYR A 125 0.26 15.61 -2.97
N ILE A 126 -0.35 15.69 -4.16
CA ILE A 126 -0.09 16.74 -5.15
C ILE A 126 -0.94 17.99 -4.84
N THR A 127 -2.26 17.80 -4.64
CA THR A 127 -3.22 18.91 -4.52
C THR A 127 -3.65 19.17 -3.07
N THR A 128 -3.36 18.26 -2.13
CA THR A 128 -3.85 18.25 -0.75
C THR A 128 -5.37 18.17 -0.61
N ARG A 129 -6.08 17.89 -1.70
CA ARG A 129 -7.53 17.78 -1.76
C ARG A 129 -7.96 16.33 -1.79
N ARG A 130 -9.24 16.09 -1.61
CA ARG A 130 -9.89 14.82 -1.91
C ARG A 130 -9.73 14.50 -3.39
N PHE A 131 -9.79 13.24 -3.73
CA PHE A 131 -9.74 12.82 -5.13
C PHE A 131 -11.10 13.03 -5.79
N LYS A 132 -11.09 13.53 -7.00
CA LYS A 132 -12.29 13.73 -7.81
C LYS A 132 -13.10 12.44 -7.98
N ASP A 133 -12.39 11.33 -8.19
CA ASP A 133 -12.97 10.00 -8.40
C ASP A 133 -11.94 8.90 -8.10
N ILE A 134 -12.36 7.63 -8.23
CA ILE A 134 -11.50 6.48 -8.01
C ILE A 134 -10.32 6.41 -8.98
N PHE A 135 -10.46 6.93 -10.18
CA PHE A 135 -9.40 6.91 -11.19
C PHE A 135 -8.29 7.89 -10.83
N GLU A 136 -8.64 9.10 -10.42
CA GLU A 136 -7.65 10.07 -9.94
C GLU A 136 -6.94 9.54 -8.69
N MET A 137 -7.69 8.96 -7.75
CA MET A 137 -7.10 8.36 -6.54
C MET A 137 -6.07 7.29 -6.90
N ARG A 138 -6.44 6.33 -7.74
CA ARG A 138 -5.53 5.27 -8.13
C ARG A 138 -4.36 5.76 -8.95
N HIS A 139 -4.60 6.64 -9.92
CA HIS A 139 -3.53 7.22 -10.73
C HIS A 139 -2.50 7.94 -9.86
N THR A 140 -2.95 8.79 -8.94
CA THR A 140 -2.07 9.52 -8.03
C THR A 140 -1.25 8.58 -7.14
N LYS A 141 -1.90 7.55 -6.56
CA LYS A 141 -1.22 6.57 -5.71
C LYS A 141 -0.22 5.70 -6.48
N MET A 142 -0.57 5.25 -7.66
CA MET A 142 0.34 4.47 -8.50
C MET A 142 1.51 5.32 -8.98
N ASN A 143 1.27 6.57 -9.37
CA ASN A 143 2.34 7.49 -9.75
C ASN A 143 3.35 7.68 -8.61
N PHE A 144 2.89 7.90 -7.39
CA PHE A 144 3.75 7.98 -6.22
C PHE A 144 4.55 6.69 -6.03
N LEU A 145 3.87 5.54 -6.07
CA LEU A 145 4.48 4.23 -5.82
C LEU A 145 5.59 3.89 -6.84
N PHE A 146 5.36 4.20 -8.11
CA PHE A 146 6.29 3.84 -9.18
C PHE A 146 7.40 4.87 -9.41
N HIS A 147 7.16 6.14 -9.13
CA HIS A 147 8.07 7.22 -9.53
C HIS A 147 8.72 7.97 -8.37
N GLU A 148 8.02 8.15 -7.26
CA GLU A 148 8.56 8.91 -6.12
C GLU A 148 9.06 8.02 -4.99
N PHE A 149 8.29 7.01 -4.63
CA PHE A 149 8.57 6.14 -3.49
C PHE A 149 9.89 5.35 -3.60
N PRO A 150 10.32 4.85 -4.78
CA PRO A 150 11.58 4.15 -4.92
C PRO A 150 12.81 4.96 -4.49
N SER A 151 12.77 6.28 -4.66
CA SER A 151 13.87 7.17 -4.21
C SER A 151 14.02 7.25 -2.69
N MET A 152 12.99 6.85 -1.94
CA MET A 152 12.96 6.86 -0.47
C MET A 152 13.42 5.53 0.13
N CYS A 153 13.49 4.47 -0.67
CA CYS A 153 13.75 3.11 -0.24
C CYS A 153 15.10 2.63 -0.73
N SER A 154 15.88 1.98 0.15
CA SER A 154 17.13 1.30 -0.27
C SER A 154 16.84 -0.09 -0.82
N ASN A 155 15.78 -0.75 -0.32
CA ASN A 155 15.36 -2.07 -0.74
C ASN A 155 13.84 -2.05 -0.92
N MET A 156 13.40 -2.17 -2.15
CA MET A 156 11.99 -2.15 -2.51
C MET A 156 11.73 -3.09 -3.67
N ILE A 157 10.62 -3.80 -3.58
CA ILE A 157 10.06 -4.57 -4.69
C ILE A 157 8.59 -4.21 -4.88
N ILE A 158 8.12 -4.27 -6.10
CA ILE A 158 6.71 -4.13 -6.45
C ILE A 158 6.25 -5.46 -7.03
N VAL A 159 5.20 -6.03 -6.44
CA VAL A 159 4.67 -7.34 -6.81
C VAL A 159 3.18 -7.22 -7.08
N ARG A 160 2.71 -7.86 -8.14
CA ARG A 160 1.27 -7.97 -8.38
C ARG A 160 0.68 -9.10 -7.53
N LEU A 161 -0.52 -8.88 -7.01
CA LEU A 161 -1.27 -9.92 -6.30
C LEU A 161 -1.39 -11.21 -7.14
N GLU A 162 -1.63 -11.03 -8.44
CA GLU A 162 -1.80 -12.12 -9.40
C GLU A 162 -0.54 -12.98 -9.53
N ASP A 163 0.65 -12.38 -9.39
CA ASP A 163 1.93 -13.13 -9.43
C ASP A 163 2.10 -13.97 -8.16
N PHE A 164 1.72 -13.46 -6.99
CA PHE A 164 1.67 -14.26 -5.77
C PHE A 164 0.72 -15.45 -5.87
N GLN A 165 -0.43 -15.26 -6.53
CA GLN A 165 -1.43 -16.30 -6.70
C GLN A 165 -1.03 -17.35 -7.74
N ALA A 166 -0.30 -16.95 -8.79
CA ALA A 166 0.14 -17.83 -9.86
C ALA A 166 1.37 -18.66 -9.47
N ASP A 167 2.39 -18.02 -8.89
CA ASP A 167 3.63 -18.67 -8.46
C ASP A 167 4.30 -17.89 -7.32
N PHE A 168 3.87 -18.15 -6.10
CA PHE A 168 4.44 -17.49 -4.93
C PHE A 168 5.91 -17.86 -4.68
N ASN A 169 6.36 -19.05 -5.08
CA ASN A 169 7.76 -19.46 -4.92
C ASN A 169 8.69 -18.56 -5.75
N GLN A 170 8.30 -18.23 -6.98
CA GLN A 170 9.06 -17.32 -7.80
C GLN A 170 9.17 -15.94 -7.15
N VAL A 171 8.08 -15.42 -6.58
CA VAL A 171 8.08 -14.14 -5.86
C VAL A 171 8.96 -14.20 -4.63
N LEU A 172 8.85 -15.25 -3.80
CA LEU A 172 9.68 -15.43 -2.61
C LEU A 172 11.17 -15.52 -2.94
N ASN A 173 11.54 -16.21 -4.02
CA ASN A 173 12.92 -16.27 -4.48
C ASN A 173 13.49 -14.91 -4.92
N THR A 174 12.64 -13.97 -5.29
CA THR A 174 13.07 -12.59 -5.60
C THR A 174 13.34 -11.79 -4.32
N ILE A 175 12.69 -12.17 -3.20
CA ILE A 175 12.84 -11.52 -1.89
C ILE A 175 14.03 -12.07 -1.11
N SER A 176 14.30 -13.36 -1.22
CA SER A 176 15.39 -14.08 -0.53
C SER A 176 16.75 -13.81 -1.19
#